data_a22e5752d84d7e6e9a43df8f401d6e14
#
_entry.id   a22e5752d84d7e6e9a43df8f401d6e14
#
_cell.length_a   1.000
_cell.length_b   1.000
_cell.length_c   1.000
_cell.angle_alpha   90.00
_cell.angle_beta   90.00
_cell.angle_gamma   90.00
#
_symmetry.space_group_name_H-M   'P 1'
#
loop_
_entity.id
_entity.type
_entity.pdbx_description
1 polymer ?
#
loop_
_entity_poly.entity_id
_entity_poly.type
_entity_poly.pdbx_seq_one_letter_code
_entity_poly.pdbx_strand_id
1 'polypeptide(L)'
;MSLVGSEMCIRDSGENEYTMNMCLLLGACPALRERYAEKGIDEAIFWKSIEDMRWKLRECMDCEEVWGTFVPHWYRGFFEMTRFGLGRFQFEKADFDADYYEKCGNTLKRGDTVINFHIPSAGPLTDEKRFDSYKQAYKFFGGKDGEPMAFVCGSWLLYEGHREFLPENSNILRFMDDFDIIRSADREKFSDGWRVFGKYSNGPVDDLPEDTSIRRAFKQRLQQGKPTGYGYGVFFFDGEKILGK
;
A
#
# COMPACT_ATOMS: atom_id res chain seq x y z
N MET A 1 26.81 0.49 -2.68
CA MET A 1 26.38 1.74 -3.38
C MET A 1 25.24 2.34 -2.59
N SER A 2 25.38 3.57 -2.11
CA SER A 2 24.28 4.22 -1.38
C SER A 2 23.16 4.59 -2.38
N LEU A 3 21.90 4.27 -2.05
CA LEU A 3 20.71 4.65 -2.83
C LEU A 3 20.65 6.17 -3.07
N VAL A 4 21.20 6.98 -2.15
CA VAL A 4 21.28 8.44 -2.27
C VAL A 4 22.11 8.88 -3.49
N GLY A 5 23.16 8.14 -3.84
CA GLY A 5 23.95 8.43 -5.04
C GLY A 5 23.24 8.05 -6.35
N SER A 6 22.35 7.04 -6.32
CA SER A 6 21.57 6.65 -7.49
C SER A 6 20.40 7.62 -7.76
N GLU A 7 19.78 8.17 -6.72
CA GLU A 7 18.69 9.16 -6.89
C GLU A 7 19.19 10.47 -7.55
N MET A 8 20.43 10.90 -7.27
CA MET A 8 21.01 12.07 -7.93
C MET A 8 21.30 11.84 -9.41
N CYS A 9 21.78 10.63 -9.78
CA CYS A 9 22.01 10.29 -11.19
C CYS A 9 20.72 10.16 -12.00
N ILE A 10 19.61 9.81 -11.35
CA ILE A 10 18.31 9.58 -11.98
C ILE A 10 17.63 10.91 -12.36
N ARG A 11 17.77 11.96 -11.53
CA ARG A 11 17.13 13.26 -11.78
C ARG A 11 17.64 13.98 -13.03
N ASP A 12 18.79 13.62 -13.54
CA ASP A 12 19.40 14.22 -14.74
C ASP A 12 19.16 13.37 -16.02
N SER A 13 18.36 12.29 -15.95
CA SER A 13 18.17 11.37 -17.08
C SER A 13 17.18 11.86 -18.15
N GLY A 14 16.52 13.02 -17.96
CA GLY A 14 15.63 13.62 -18.93
C GLY A 14 14.40 12.77 -19.28
N GLU A 15 14.01 12.72 -20.56
CA GLU A 15 12.80 12.03 -21.05
C GLU A 15 12.77 10.50 -20.74
N ASN A 16 13.91 9.91 -20.42
CA ASN A 16 14.03 8.48 -20.08
C ASN A 16 14.07 8.21 -18.56
N GLU A 17 13.82 9.21 -17.73
CA GLU A 17 13.95 9.09 -16.27
C GLU A 17 13.24 7.87 -15.70
N TYR A 18 11.98 7.65 -16.03
CA TYR A 18 11.19 6.55 -15.46
C TYR A 18 11.72 5.18 -15.87
N THR A 19 12.16 5.03 -17.11
CA THR A 19 12.78 3.79 -17.60
C THR A 19 14.13 3.55 -16.92
N MET A 20 14.97 4.57 -16.79
CA MET A 20 16.26 4.49 -16.10
C MET A 20 16.09 4.12 -14.64
N ASN A 21 15.10 4.71 -13.94
CA ASN A 21 14.74 4.34 -12.58
C ASN A 21 14.50 2.84 -12.44
N MET A 22 13.66 2.29 -13.30
CA MET A 22 13.33 0.87 -13.27
C MET A 22 14.53 -0.02 -13.62
N CYS A 23 15.32 0.35 -14.63
CA CYS A 23 16.53 -0.38 -15.01
C CYS A 23 17.54 -0.47 -13.85
N LEU A 24 17.77 0.63 -13.14
CA LEU A 24 18.68 0.66 -11.98
C LEU A 24 18.17 -0.23 -10.84
N LEU A 25 16.86 -0.18 -10.55
CA LEU A 25 16.24 -1.03 -9.53
C LEU A 25 16.37 -2.52 -9.90
N LEU A 26 16.06 -2.89 -11.13
CA LEU A 26 16.20 -4.27 -11.62
C LEU A 26 17.65 -4.74 -11.58
N GLY A 27 18.59 -3.87 -11.98
CA GLY A 27 20.03 -4.17 -11.91
C GLY A 27 20.56 -4.39 -10.49
N ALA A 28 19.89 -3.83 -9.47
CA ALA A 28 20.24 -4.03 -8.06
C ALA A 28 19.61 -5.27 -7.42
N CYS A 29 18.62 -5.92 -8.08
CA CYS A 29 17.93 -7.09 -7.53
C CYS A 29 18.83 -8.29 -7.25
N PRO A 30 19.85 -8.64 -8.08
CA PRO A 30 20.75 -9.77 -7.77
C PRO A 30 21.45 -9.60 -6.40
N ALA A 31 22.03 -8.42 -6.13
CA ALA A 31 22.66 -8.14 -4.86
C ALA A 31 21.66 -8.15 -3.68
N LEU A 32 20.43 -7.72 -3.89
CA LEU A 32 19.37 -7.81 -2.88
C LEU A 32 19.04 -9.29 -2.58
N ARG A 33 18.95 -10.14 -3.60
CA ARG A 33 18.67 -11.58 -3.44
C ARG A 33 19.74 -12.27 -2.61
N GLU A 34 21.03 -11.97 -2.86
CA GLU A 34 22.17 -12.49 -2.07
C GLU A 34 22.00 -12.08 -0.59
N ARG A 35 21.65 -10.82 -0.31
CA ARG A 35 21.43 -10.34 1.06
C ARG A 35 20.23 -11.02 1.76
N TYR A 36 19.18 -11.39 1.03
CA TYR A 36 18.08 -12.19 1.58
C TYR A 36 18.56 -13.56 2.00
N ALA A 37 19.35 -14.24 1.14
CA ALA A 37 19.96 -15.54 1.45
C ALA A 37 20.90 -15.47 2.68
N GLU A 38 21.78 -14.46 2.75
CA GLU A 38 22.69 -14.24 3.89
C GLU A 38 21.93 -14.06 5.22
N LYS A 39 20.74 -13.45 5.19
CA LYS A 39 19.89 -13.26 6.36
C LYS A 39 18.95 -14.44 6.64
N GLY A 40 19.00 -15.50 5.84
CA GLY A 40 18.12 -16.66 5.97
C GLY A 40 16.64 -16.34 5.71
N ILE A 41 16.34 -15.29 4.92
CA ILE A 41 14.98 -14.95 4.52
C ILE A 41 14.62 -15.80 3.31
N ASP A 42 13.43 -16.44 3.35
CA ASP A 42 12.95 -17.30 2.29
C ASP A 42 12.95 -16.59 0.93
N GLU A 43 13.45 -17.27 -0.09
CA GLU A 43 13.51 -16.77 -1.46
C GLU A 43 12.12 -16.40 -2.01
N ALA A 44 11.08 -17.09 -1.57
CA ALA A 44 9.71 -16.77 -1.95
C ALA A 44 9.31 -15.34 -1.49
N ILE A 45 9.80 -14.89 -0.33
CA ILE A 45 9.57 -13.53 0.17
C ILE A 45 10.33 -12.50 -0.68
N PHE A 46 11.56 -12.83 -1.11
CA PHE A 46 12.30 -11.99 -2.06
C PHE A 46 11.48 -11.78 -3.34
N TRP A 47 11.06 -12.86 -3.99
CA TRP A 47 10.30 -12.79 -5.24
C TRP A 47 8.97 -12.04 -5.05
N LYS A 48 8.30 -12.26 -3.92
CA LYS A 48 7.05 -11.55 -3.60
C LYS A 48 7.27 -10.06 -3.38
N SER A 49 8.40 -9.68 -2.78
CA SER A 49 8.76 -8.28 -2.54
C SER A 49 9.05 -7.53 -3.84
N ILE A 50 9.84 -8.13 -4.75
CA ILE A 50 10.18 -7.49 -6.03
C ILE A 50 9.07 -7.59 -7.09
N GLU A 51 8.06 -8.45 -6.89
CA GLU A 51 6.87 -8.50 -7.78
C GLU A 51 6.20 -7.13 -7.89
N ASP A 52 6.36 -6.25 -6.90
CA ASP A 52 5.86 -4.88 -6.94
C ASP A 52 6.36 -4.09 -8.17
N MET A 53 7.58 -4.37 -8.65
CA MET A 53 8.14 -3.74 -9.86
C MET A 53 7.26 -3.97 -11.08
N ARG A 54 6.65 -5.16 -11.20
CA ARG A 54 5.70 -5.46 -12.27
C ARG A 54 4.46 -4.56 -12.21
N TRP A 55 3.98 -4.27 -11.01
CA TRP A 55 2.81 -3.41 -10.81
C TRP A 55 3.18 -1.95 -11.04
N LYS A 56 4.36 -1.51 -10.63
CA LYS A 56 4.86 -0.15 -10.88
C LYS A 56 5.13 0.11 -12.36
N LEU A 57 5.61 -0.89 -13.11
CA LEU A 57 5.71 -0.79 -14.56
C LEU A 57 4.35 -0.53 -15.22
N ARG A 58 3.30 -1.24 -14.78
CA ARG A 58 1.93 -1.04 -15.29
C ARG A 58 1.37 0.32 -14.89
N GLU A 59 1.52 0.70 -13.62
CA GLU A 59 1.10 2.02 -13.14
C GLU A 59 1.75 3.14 -13.96
N CYS A 60 3.04 3.04 -14.24
CA CYS A 60 3.76 4.04 -15.03
C CYS A 60 3.26 4.06 -16.49
N MET A 61 3.02 2.90 -17.09
CA MET A 61 2.42 2.82 -18.44
C MET A 61 1.01 3.41 -18.47
N ASP A 62 0.19 3.15 -17.44
CA ASP A 62 -1.19 3.65 -17.35
C ASP A 62 -1.27 5.16 -17.10
N CYS A 63 -0.27 5.75 -16.43
CA CYS A 63 -0.24 7.17 -16.07
C CYS A 63 0.56 8.02 -17.03
N GLU A 64 1.74 7.53 -17.47
CA GLU A 64 2.76 8.30 -18.18
C GLU A 64 3.03 7.74 -19.60
N GLU A 65 2.39 6.62 -19.98
CA GLU A 65 2.58 5.92 -21.25
C GLU A 65 4.04 5.48 -21.50
N VAL A 66 4.80 5.27 -20.42
CA VAL A 66 6.22 4.86 -20.41
C VAL A 66 6.43 3.63 -19.56
N TRP A 67 7.23 2.67 -20.05
CA TRP A 67 7.66 1.54 -19.21
C TRP A 67 8.77 1.95 -18.25
N GLY A 68 8.42 2.10 -16.96
CA GLY A 68 9.34 2.58 -15.94
C GLY A 68 8.71 2.68 -14.56
N THR A 69 9.21 3.60 -13.74
CA THR A 69 8.58 3.98 -12.47
C THR A 69 8.83 5.45 -12.16
N PHE A 70 7.78 6.18 -11.80
CA PHE A 70 7.82 7.56 -11.31
C PHE A 70 7.95 7.64 -9.78
N VAL A 71 8.02 6.48 -9.09
CA VAL A 71 8.15 6.40 -7.62
C VAL A 71 9.36 5.54 -7.19
N PRO A 72 10.59 5.82 -7.67
CA PRO A 72 11.75 4.99 -7.36
C PRO A 72 12.08 4.98 -5.86
N HIS A 73 11.79 6.06 -5.13
CA HIS A 73 11.99 6.17 -3.69
C HIS A 73 11.17 5.13 -2.88
N TRP A 74 10.09 4.61 -3.47
CA TRP A 74 9.26 3.57 -2.87
C TRP A 74 10.05 2.30 -2.53
N TYR A 75 11.06 2.01 -3.35
CA TYR A 75 11.85 0.77 -3.21
C TYR A 75 12.90 0.82 -2.11
N ARG A 76 13.13 1.98 -1.50
CA ARG A 76 14.09 2.11 -0.41
C ARG A 76 13.87 1.07 0.69
N GLY A 77 12.63 0.89 1.18
CA GLY A 77 12.31 -0.08 2.22
C GLY A 77 12.61 -1.53 1.82
N PHE A 78 12.41 -1.89 0.53
CA PHE A 78 12.76 -3.23 0.04
C PHE A 78 14.28 -3.44 0.00
N PHE A 79 15.03 -2.46 -0.52
CA PHE A 79 16.48 -2.55 -0.60
C PHE A 79 17.18 -2.41 0.77
N GLU A 80 16.59 -1.71 1.72
CA GLU A 80 17.04 -1.67 3.11
C GLU A 80 16.61 -2.90 3.91
N MET A 81 15.76 -3.76 3.33
CA MET A 81 15.19 -4.96 3.97
C MET A 81 14.41 -4.62 5.25
N THR A 82 13.68 -3.53 5.21
CA THR A 82 12.73 -3.12 6.25
C THR A 82 11.28 -3.37 5.83
N ARG A 83 11.01 -3.47 4.50
CA ARG A 83 9.70 -3.75 3.91
C ARG A 83 9.72 -5.04 3.11
N PHE A 84 8.67 -5.85 3.27
CA PHE A 84 8.58 -7.19 2.68
C PHE A 84 7.21 -7.41 2.05
N GLY A 85 7.19 -8.04 0.88
CA GLY A 85 5.95 -8.53 0.25
C GLY A 85 5.52 -9.85 0.88
N LEU A 86 4.35 -9.87 1.53
CA LEU A 86 3.81 -11.06 2.19
C LEU A 86 2.34 -11.23 1.76
N GLY A 87 2.07 -12.18 0.91
CA GLY A 87 0.74 -12.38 0.34
C GLY A 87 0.30 -11.20 -0.53
N ARG A 88 -0.86 -10.61 -0.22
CA ARG A 88 -1.48 -9.51 -0.98
C ARG A 88 -0.85 -8.14 -0.70
N PHE A 89 -0.17 -7.98 0.43
CA PHE A 89 0.29 -6.69 0.97
C PHE A 89 1.81 -6.64 1.13
N GLN A 90 2.30 -5.45 1.45
CA GLN A 90 3.70 -5.17 1.76
C GLN A 90 3.77 -4.63 3.19
N PHE A 91 4.61 -5.21 4.03
CA PHE A 91 4.64 -4.93 5.46
C PHE A 91 6.00 -4.44 5.92
N GLU A 92 5.97 -3.57 6.93
CA GLU A 92 7.15 -3.06 7.62
C GLU A 92 6.83 -2.76 9.09
N LYS A 93 7.85 -2.74 9.95
CA LYS A 93 7.70 -2.21 11.30
C LYS A 93 7.63 -0.69 11.24
N ALA A 94 6.75 -0.11 12.04
CA ALA A 94 6.59 1.33 12.17
C ALA A 94 6.24 1.70 13.62
N ASP A 95 6.32 2.98 13.94
CA ASP A 95 5.81 3.50 15.19
C ASP A 95 4.31 3.82 15.07
N PHE A 96 3.52 3.50 16.10
CA PHE A 96 2.11 3.87 16.15
C PHE A 96 1.98 5.40 16.20
N ASP A 97 1.24 5.97 15.23
CA ASP A 97 1.13 7.41 15.02
C ASP A 97 -0.20 8.00 15.55
N ALA A 98 -0.74 7.46 16.63
CA ALA A 98 -1.86 8.09 17.34
C ALA A 98 -1.55 8.09 18.84
N ASP A 99 -2.23 8.95 19.62
CA ASP A 99 -1.91 9.11 21.03
C ASP A 99 -2.22 7.85 21.83
N TYR A 100 -3.38 7.24 21.57
CA TYR A 100 -3.86 6.06 22.29
C TYR A 100 -4.88 5.27 21.44
N TYR A 101 -4.84 3.96 21.60
CA TYR A 101 -5.88 3.06 21.09
C TYR A 101 -6.01 1.85 22.02
N GLU A 102 -7.25 1.39 22.24
CA GLU A 102 -7.55 0.22 23.05
C GLU A 102 -8.63 -0.65 22.39
N LYS A 103 -8.41 -1.96 22.36
CA LYS A 103 -9.39 -2.93 21.88
C LYS A 103 -9.17 -4.29 22.53
N CYS A 104 -10.24 -4.90 23.05
CA CYS A 104 -10.22 -6.25 23.64
C CYS A 104 -9.12 -6.41 24.72
N GLY A 105 -8.90 -5.39 25.55
CA GLY A 105 -7.88 -5.40 26.61
C GLY A 105 -6.44 -5.16 26.14
N ASN A 106 -6.22 -4.92 24.86
CA ASN A 106 -4.92 -4.56 24.32
C ASN A 106 -4.84 -3.07 24.07
N THR A 107 -3.69 -2.46 24.37
CA THR A 107 -3.48 -1.01 24.29
C THR A 107 -2.29 -0.68 23.42
N LEU A 108 -2.36 0.46 22.74
CA LEU A 108 -1.27 1.10 22.01
C LEU A 108 -1.14 2.55 22.43
N LYS A 109 0.09 3.02 22.48
CA LYS A 109 0.45 4.42 22.71
C LYS A 109 1.36 4.89 21.58
N ARG A 110 1.42 6.20 21.36
CA ARG A 110 2.32 6.81 20.39
C ARG A 110 3.77 6.31 20.57
N GLY A 111 4.35 5.82 19.48
CA GLY A 111 5.71 5.27 19.48
C GLY A 111 5.80 3.76 19.74
N ASP A 112 4.71 3.10 20.13
CA ASP A 112 4.70 1.63 20.22
C ASP A 112 4.93 1.02 18.84
N THR A 113 5.72 -0.06 18.79
CA THR A 113 5.99 -0.76 17.53
C THR A 113 4.75 -1.47 17.01
N VAL A 114 4.38 -1.21 15.78
CA VAL A 114 3.26 -1.82 15.06
C VAL A 114 3.71 -2.34 13.69
N ILE A 115 2.89 -3.16 13.05
CA ILE A 115 3.10 -3.60 11.68
C ILE A 115 2.27 -2.72 10.76
N ASN A 116 2.94 -1.81 10.05
CA ASN A 116 2.33 -1.01 8.99
C ASN A 116 2.32 -1.78 7.68
N PHE A 117 1.27 -1.61 6.88
CA PHE A 117 1.24 -2.23 5.58
C PHE A 117 0.72 -1.33 4.47
N HIS A 118 1.14 -1.67 3.27
CA HIS A 118 0.86 -0.97 2.03
C HIS A 118 0.13 -1.88 1.04
N ILE A 119 -0.66 -1.28 0.18
CA ILE A 119 -1.57 -1.97 -0.73
C ILE A 119 -1.10 -1.76 -2.17
N PRO A 120 -0.32 -2.69 -2.75
CA PRO A 120 0.07 -2.60 -4.15
C PRO A 120 -1.12 -2.80 -5.09
N SER A 121 -1.03 -2.33 -6.33
CA SER A 121 -2.06 -2.46 -7.37
C SER A 121 -2.13 -3.88 -7.94
N ALA A 122 -2.11 -4.89 -7.08
CA ALA A 122 -1.99 -6.32 -7.42
C ALA A 122 -3.34 -7.05 -7.53
N GLY A 123 -4.41 -6.36 -7.95
CA GLY A 123 -5.74 -6.95 -8.13
C GLY A 123 -6.64 -6.87 -6.88
N PRO A 124 -7.73 -7.65 -6.83
CA PRO A 124 -8.80 -7.46 -5.85
C PRO A 124 -8.38 -7.74 -4.41
N LEU A 125 -9.03 -7.02 -3.49
CA LEU A 125 -8.87 -7.14 -2.02
C LEU A 125 -9.90 -8.15 -1.47
N THR A 126 -9.85 -9.42 -1.91
CA THR A 126 -10.75 -10.46 -1.38
C THR A 126 -10.39 -10.81 0.06
N ASP A 127 -11.37 -11.24 0.84
CA ASP A 127 -11.20 -11.63 2.25
C ASP A 127 -10.09 -12.68 2.40
N GLU A 128 -10.14 -13.74 1.58
CA GLU A 128 -9.13 -14.81 1.57
C GLU A 128 -7.70 -14.25 1.41
N LYS A 129 -7.47 -13.38 0.42
CA LYS A 129 -6.14 -12.81 0.16
C LYS A 129 -5.65 -11.88 1.26
N ARG A 130 -6.58 -11.13 1.88
CA ARG A 130 -6.24 -10.24 2.98
C ARG A 130 -5.83 -11.04 4.21
N PHE A 131 -6.66 -11.99 4.64
CA PHE A 131 -6.39 -12.81 5.81
C PHE A 131 -5.15 -13.69 5.65
N ASP A 132 -4.94 -14.29 4.47
CA ASP A 132 -3.69 -14.99 4.17
C ASP A 132 -2.46 -14.07 4.34
N SER A 133 -2.56 -12.83 3.86
CA SER A 133 -1.49 -11.84 3.99
C SER A 133 -1.23 -11.43 5.46
N TYR A 134 -2.28 -11.26 6.26
CA TYR A 134 -2.15 -10.97 7.71
C TYR A 134 -1.48 -12.14 8.44
N LYS A 135 -1.85 -13.39 8.15
CA LYS A 135 -1.22 -14.58 8.72
C LYS A 135 0.26 -14.69 8.37
N GLN A 136 0.61 -14.46 7.10
CA GLN A 136 2.01 -14.45 6.67
C GLN A 136 2.81 -13.37 7.40
N ALA A 137 2.28 -12.15 7.52
CA ALA A 137 2.94 -11.06 8.22
C ALA A 137 3.09 -11.34 9.71
N TYR A 138 2.02 -11.82 10.36
CA TYR A 138 2.06 -12.19 11.76
C TYR A 138 3.19 -13.19 12.05
N LYS A 139 3.27 -14.25 11.28
CA LYS A 139 4.34 -15.26 11.40
C LYS A 139 5.73 -14.67 11.11
N PHE A 140 5.86 -13.88 10.05
CA PHE A 140 7.15 -13.31 9.64
C PHE A 140 7.72 -12.33 10.67
N PHE A 141 6.88 -11.52 11.30
CA PHE A 141 7.30 -10.55 12.31
C PHE A 141 7.38 -11.12 13.74
N GLY A 142 7.24 -12.44 13.89
CA GLY A 142 7.50 -13.15 15.15
C GLY A 142 6.29 -13.20 16.09
N GLY A 143 5.08 -13.14 15.55
CA GLY A 143 3.86 -13.39 16.30
C GLY A 143 3.86 -14.78 16.91
N LYS A 144 3.37 -14.89 18.15
CA LYS A 144 3.20 -16.14 18.86
C LYS A 144 1.72 -16.45 18.97
N ASP A 145 1.35 -17.68 18.72
CA ASP A 145 -0.04 -18.12 18.65
C ASP A 145 -0.86 -17.60 19.82
N GLY A 146 -1.92 -16.85 19.48
CA GLY A 146 -2.83 -16.24 20.45
C GLY A 146 -2.36 -14.92 21.07
N GLU A 147 -1.10 -14.47 20.86
CA GLU A 147 -0.63 -13.17 21.31
C GLU A 147 -1.00 -12.09 20.28
N PRO A 148 -1.73 -11.02 20.65
CA PRO A 148 -2.14 -10.00 19.71
C PRO A 148 -0.95 -9.20 19.15
N MET A 149 -0.93 -9.03 17.83
CA MET A 149 -0.02 -8.13 17.13
C MET A 149 -0.82 -6.98 16.52
N ALA A 150 -0.34 -5.77 16.65
CA ALA A 150 -1.00 -4.59 16.13
C ALA A 150 -0.64 -4.35 14.67
N PHE A 151 -1.65 -4.19 13.83
CA PHE A 151 -1.53 -3.82 12.43
C PHE A 151 -2.13 -2.45 12.19
N VAL A 152 -1.46 -1.64 11.39
CA VAL A 152 -1.93 -0.31 10.99
C VAL A 152 -1.84 -0.12 9.48
N CYS A 153 -2.69 0.73 8.96
CA CYS A 153 -2.64 1.15 7.56
C CYS A 153 -3.10 2.60 7.44
N GLY A 154 -2.31 3.41 6.78
CA GLY A 154 -2.71 4.73 6.33
C GLY A 154 -2.97 4.71 4.82
N SER A 155 -4.21 4.97 4.38
CA SER A 155 -4.57 4.86 2.97
C SER A 155 -5.78 5.71 2.61
N TRP A 156 -5.83 6.15 1.34
CA TRP A 156 -7.05 6.69 0.75
C TRP A 156 -8.20 5.67 0.75
N LEU A 157 -7.88 4.35 0.69
CA LEU A 157 -8.88 3.28 0.75
C LEU A 157 -9.61 3.20 2.11
N LEU A 158 -9.07 3.80 3.17
CA LEU A 158 -9.66 3.84 4.50
C LEU A 158 -10.43 5.15 4.79
N TYR A 159 -10.67 5.97 3.78
CA TYR A 159 -11.47 7.18 3.94
C TYR A 159 -12.93 6.83 4.23
N GLU A 160 -13.45 7.25 5.37
CA GLU A 160 -14.81 6.93 5.83
C GLU A 160 -15.91 7.36 4.85
N GLY A 161 -15.71 8.47 4.11
CA GLY A 161 -16.63 8.94 3.09
C GLY A 161 -16.87 7.96 1.95
N HIS A 162 -16.11 6.89 1.80
CA HIS A 162 -16.38 5.82 0.83
C HIS A 162 -17.69 5.11 1.09
N ARG A 163 -18.13 5.01 2.33
CA ARG A 163 -19.41 4.39 2.71
C ARG A 163 -20.63 5.12 2.15
N GLU A 164 -20.48 6.38 1.74
CA GLU A 164 -21.57 7.18 1.17
C GLU A 164 -21.83 6.87 -0.31
N PHE A 165 -20.85 6.37 -1.06
CA PHE A 165 -20.95 6.30 -2.51
C PHE A 165 -20.45 5.01 -3.16
N LEU A 166 -19.67 4.20 -2.46
CA LEU A 166 -19.29 2.89 -2.98
C LEU A 166 -20.41 1.87 -2.76
N PRO A 167 -20.58 0.89 -3.68
CA PRO A 167 -21.55 -0.19 -3.51
C PRO A 167 -21.29 -0.99 -2.23
N GLU A 168 -22.33 -1.41 -1.52
CA GLU A 168 -22.25 -2.18 -0.26
C GLU A 168 -21.41 -3.45 -0.38
N ASN A 169 -21.41 -4.09 -1.54
CA ASN A 169 -20.60 -5.28 -1.81
C ASN A 169 -19.18 -4.98 -2.28
N SER A 170 -18.71 -3.74 -2.19
CA SER A 170 -17.37 -3.33 -2.58
C SER A 170 -16.30 -4.01 -1.73
N ASN A 171 -15.27 -4.56 -2.38
CA ASN A 171 -14.10 -5.07 -1.67
C ASN A 171 -13.36 -3.99 -0.86
N ILE A 172 -13.50 -2.71 -1.23
CA ILE A 172 -12.95 -1.59 -0.47
C ILE A 172 -13.68 -1.46 0.86
N LEU A 173 -15.02 -1.50 0.87
CA LEU A 173 -15.80 -1.42 2.11
C LEU A 173 -15.51 -2.61 3.03
N ARG A 174 -15.44 -3.82 2.49
CA ARG A 174 -15.03 -5.00 3.28
C ARG A 174 -13.62 -4.88 3.84
N PHE A 175 -12.69 -4.30 3.08
CA PHE A 175 -11.36 -4.01 3.57
C PHE A 175 -11.37 -2.96 4.69
N MET A 176 -12.19 -1.92 4.59
CA MET A 176 -12.39 -0.94 5.66
C MET A 176 -12.94 -1.58 6.94
N ASP A 177 -13.77 -2.61 6.81
CA ASP A 177 -14.37 -3.32 7.95
C ASP A 177 -13.34 -4.14 8.75
N ASP A 178 -12.16 -4.42 8.20
CA ASP A 178 -11.07 -5.05 8.96
C ASP A 178 -10.53 -4.11 10.05
N PHE A 179 -10.70 -2.78 9.93
CA PHE A 179 -10.11 -1.77 10.80
C PHE A 179 -11.10 -1.12 11.75
N ASP A 180 -10.57 -0.63 12.87
CA ASP A 180 -11.11 0.51 13.55
C ASP A 180 -10.40 1.74 12.96
N ILE A 181 -11.12 2.54 12.20
CA ILE A 181 -10.59 3.76 11.56
C ILE A 181 -10.57 4.86 12.61
N ILE A 182 -9.38 5.17 13.11
CA ILE A 182 -9.19 6.12 14.23
C ILE A 182 -8.90 7.55 13.78
N ARG A 183 -8.60 7.75 12.49
CA ARG A 183 -8.53 9.07 11.85
C ARG A 183 -9.08 8.97 10.43
N SER A 184 -9.91 9.92 10.05
CA SER A 184 -10.38 10.09 8.67
C SER A 184 -10.46 11.58 8.38
N ALA A 185 -9.94 12.01 7.22
CA ALA A 185 -9.91 13.42 6.85
C ALA A 185 -10.20 13.61 5.37
N ASP A 186 -10.96 14.66 5.08
CA ASP A 186 -11.23 15.12 3.73
C ASP A 186 -9.97 15.70 3.10
N ARG A 187 -9.86 15.56 1.78
CA ARG A 187 -8.83 16.19 0.95
C ARG A 187 -9.51 16.91 -0.20
N GLU A 188 -9.14 18.17 -0.41
CA GLU A 188 -9.67 18.99 -1.51
C GLU A 188 -9.29 18.40 -2.88
N LYS A 189 -8.09 17.82 -2.99
CA LYS A 189 -7.61 17.19 -4.22
C LYS A 189 -7.53 15.68 -4.04
N PHE A 190 -8.02 14.95 -5.03
CA PHE A 190 -7.84 13.51 -5.09
C PHE A 190 -6.41 13.17 -5.57
N SER A 191 -5.43 13.32 -4.68
CA SER A 191 -4.01 13.05 -4.97
C SER A 191 -3.74 11.59 -5.38
N ASP A 192 -4.59 10.67 -4.98
CA ASP A 192 -4.53 9.24 -5.35
C ASP A 192 -5.37 8.93 -6.60
N GLY A 193 -5.92 9.93 -7.28
CA GLY A 193 -6.78 9.80 -8.46
C GLY A 193 -6.15 9.01 -9.60
N TRP A 194 -4.82 9.11 -9.75
CA TRP A 194 -4.07 8.35 -10.73
C TRP A 194 -4.21 6.82 -10.56
N ARG A 195 -4.45 6.33 -9.35
CA ARG A 195 -4.70 4.90 -9.07
C ARG A 195 -6.07 4.43 -9.59
N VAL A 196 -6.99 5.35 -9.78
CA VAL A 196 -8.34 5.09 -10.31
C VAL A 196 -8.41 5.41 -11.80
N PHE A 197 -7.87 6.55 -12.23
CA PHE A 197 -8.09 7.12 -13.54
C PHE A 197 -6.87 7.08 -14.48
N GLY A 198 -5.70 6.66 -13.97
CA GLY A 198 -4.46 6.65 -14.74
C GLY A 198 -4.11 8.04 -15.26
N LYS A 199 -3.72 8.14 -16.52
CA LYS A 199 -3.35 9.39 -17.20
C LYS A 199 -4.44 10.47 -17.23
N TYR A 200 -5.70 10.08 -17.03
CA TYR A 200 -6.83 11.03 -17.04
C TYR A 200 -7.01 11.78 -15.72
N SER A 201 -6.29 11.37 -14.65
CA SER A 201 -6.49 11.88 -13.28
C SER A 201 -6.30 13.38 -13.10
N ASN A 202 -5.52 14.03 -13.99
CA ASN A 202 -5.26 15.47 -13.96
C ASN A 202 -6.15 16.28 -14.92
N GLY A 203 -7.04 15.61 -15.66
CA GLY A 203 -7.95 16.24 -16.61
C GLY A 203 -9.26 16.76 -15.97
N PRO A 204 -10.13 17.36 -16.79
CA PRO A 204 -11.46 17.75 -16.34
C PRO A 204 -12.27 16.56 -15.83
N VAL A 205 -13.07 16.76 -14.77
CA VAL A 205 -13.86 15.69 -14.15
C VAL A 205 -14.81 15.03 -15.15
N ASP A 206 -15.37 15.79 -16.07
CA ASP A 206 -16.31 15.29 -17.08
C ASP A 206 -15.66 14.34 -18.10
N ASP A 207 -14.34 14.45 -18.30
CA ASP A 207 -13.56 13.61 -19.22
C ASP A 207 -13.04 12.33 -18.55
N LEU A 208 -13.25 12.15 -17.25
CA LEU A 208 -12.80 10.95 -16.53
C LEU A 208 -13.52 9.69 -17.06
N PRO A 209 -12.80 8.56 -17.23
CA PRO A 209 -13.38 7.31 -17.72
C PRO A 209 -14.37 6.70 -16.73
N GLU A 210 -15.36 5.95 -17.24
CA GLU A 210 -16.46 5.34 -16.48
C GLU A 210 -16.60 3.82 -16.72
N ASP A 211 -15.59 3.19 -17.31
CA ASP A 211 -15.62 1.81 -17.76
C ASP A 211 -15.69 0.77 -16.61
N THR A 212 -15.30 1.16 -15.40
CA THR A 212 -15.39 0.32 -14.19
C THR A 212 -16.34 0.90 -13.14
N SER A 213 -16.84 0.06 -12.23
CA SER A 213 -17.73 0.50 -11.14
C SER A 213 -17.05 1.53 -10.23
N ILE A 214 -15.76 1.34 -9.93
CA ILE A 214 -14.99 2.27 -9.11
C ILE A 214 -14.83 3.62 -9.82
N ARG A 215 -14.49 3.63 -11.12
CA ARG A 215 -14.36 4.86 -11.91
C ARG A 215 -15.67 5.64 -11.95
N ARG A 216 -16.79 4.98 -12.21
CA ARG A 216 -18.12 5.63 -12.16
C ARG A 216 -18.42 6.25 -10.80
N ALA A 217 -18.20 5.51 -9.72
CA ALA A 217 -18.50 5.98 -8.37
C ALA A 217 -17.65 7.22 -8.00
N PHE A 218 -16.34 7.17 -8.28
CA PHE A 218 -15.45 8.30 -8.00
C PHE A 218 -15.74 9.51 -8.90
N LYS A 219 -15.99 9.32 -10.20
CA LYS A 219 -16.38 10.41 -11.11
C LYS A 219 -17.64 11.12 -10.63
N GLN A 220 -18.68 10.37 -10.29
CA GLN A 220 -19.93 10.94 -9.76
C GLN A 220 -19.70 11.72 -8.46
N ARG A 221 -18.85 11.21 -7.55
CA ARG A 221 -18.46 11.91 -6.32
C ARG A 221 -17.81 13.26 -6.63
N LEU A 222 -16.85 13.27 -7.56
CA LEU A 222 -16.13 14.47 -7.98
C LEU A 222 -17.04 15.47 -8.70
N GLN A 223 -17.96 15.02 -9.57
CA GLN A 223 -18.95 15.89 -10.24
C GLN A 223 -19.90 16.58 -9.25
N GLN A 224 -20.17 15.94 -8.11
CA GLN A 224 -20.96 16.53 -7.03
C GLN A 224 -20.16 17.54 -6.17
N GLY A 225 -18.89 17.78 -6.49
CA GLY A 225 -18.00 18.62 -5.67
C GLY A 225 -17.73 18.08 -4.27
N LYS A 226 -17.97 16.78 -4.05
CA LYS A 226 -17.75 16.15 -2.75
C LYS A 226 -16.28 15.75 -2.59
N PRO A 227 -15.73 15.85 -1.36
CA PRO A 227 -14.34 15.53 -1.09
C PRO A 227 -14.06 14.04 -1.27
N THR A 228 -12.82 13.74 -1.59
CA THR A 228 -12.17 12.46 -1.34
C THR A 228 -11.35 12.57 -0.07
N GLY A 229 -10.65 11.52 0.36
CA GLY A 229 -9.95 11.64 1.62
C GLY A 229 -8.95 10.53 1.88
N TYR A 230 -8.57 10.45 3.14
CA TYR A 230 -7.58 9.52 3.64
C TYR A 230 -7.99 9.06 5.04
N GLY A 231 -7.73 7.79 5.35
CA GLY A 231 -7.97 7.24 6.68
C GLY A 231 -6.73 6.54 7.23
N TYR A 232 -6.66 6.48 8.56
CA TYR A 232 -5.69 5.70 9.31
C TYR A 232 -6.45 4.74 10.22
N GLY A 233 -6.23 3.46 9.97
CA GLY A 233 -6.92 2.37 10.65
C GLY A 233 -5.96 1.47 11.41
N VAL A 234 -6.47 0.82 12.44
CA VAL A 234 -5.75 -0.10 13.32
C VAL A 234 -6.60 -1.32 13.62
N PHE A 235 -5.96 -2.47 13.80
CA PHE A 235 -6.56 -3.67 14.37
C PHE A 235 -5.50 -4.52 15.10
N PHE A 236 -5.96 -5.37 16.02
CA PHE A 236 -5.15 -6.44 16.60
C PHE A 236 -5.48 -7.76 15.93
N PHE A 237 -4.44 -8.53 15.62
CA PHE A 237 -4.54 -9.85 15.00
C PHE A 237 -3.80 -10.90 15.85
N ASP A 238 -4.44 -12.03 16.15
CA ASP A 238 -3.89 -13.06 17.04
C ASP A 238 -3.24 -14.25 16.30
N GLY A 239 -3.07 -14.12 14.98
CA GLY A 239 -2.58 -15.18 14.11
C GLY A 239 -3.70 -15.91 13.35
N GLU A 240 -4.94 -15.84 13.82
CA GLU A 240 -6.11 -16.47 13.19
C GLU A 240 -7.19 -15.47 12.79
N LYS A 241 -7.48 -14.50 13.64
CA LYS A 241 -8.57 -13.53 13.46
C LYS A 241 -8.21 -12.13 13.94
N ILE A 242 -8.97 -11.16 13.47
CA ILE A 242 -8.98 -9.79 13.97
C ILE A 242 -9.80 -9.76 15.27
N LEU A 243 -9.22 -9.21 16.34
CA LEU A 243 -9.89 -9.15 17.64
C LEU A 243 -11.06 -8.16 17.62
N GLY A 244 -12.22 -8.63 18.12
CA GLY A 244 -13.44 -7.84 18.22
C GLY A 244 -14.17 -7.60 16.88
N LYS A 245 -13.89 -8.46 15.89
CA LYS A 245 -14.62 -8.55 14.62
C LYS A 245 -15.32 -9.89 14.47
#